data_bdf22fd4bcbbd89d7e8c41889e75e085
#
_entry.id   bdf22fd4bcbbd89d7e8c41889e75e085
#
_cell.length_a   1.000
_cell.length_b   1.000
_cell.length_c   1.000
_cell.angle_alpha   90.00
_cell.angle_beta   90.00
_cell.angle_gamma   90.00
#
_symmetry.space_group_name_H-M   'P 1'
#
loop_
_entity.id
_entity.type
_entity.pdbx_description
1 polymer ?
#
loop_
_entity_poly.entity_id
_entity_poly.type
_entity_poly.pdbx_seq_one_letter_code
_entity_poly.pdbx_strand_id
1 'polypeptide(L)' 'MTEIMFHVERDPDGGYTARAVGASIFTEAETLQELKANVREAVLCHFNQEHERPKMICLHIVEDEVIAL' A
#
# COMPACT_ATOMS: atom_id res chain seq x y z
N MET A 1 -0.97 -16.48 -7.11
CA MET A 1 -0.85 -15.60 -5.93
C MET A 1 -2.23 -15.26 -5.42
N THR A 2 -2.51 -15.52 -4.14
CA THR A 2 -3.81 -15.23 -3.57
C THR A 2 -3.85 -13.90 -2.84
N GLU A 3 -2.73 -13.44 -2.31
CA GLU A 3 -2.66 -12.21 -1.53
C GLU A 3 -1.34 -11.51 -1.79
N ILE A 4 -1.38 -10.19 -1.83
CA ILE A 4 -0.17 -9.38 -1.84
C ILE A 4 -0.22 -8.45 -0.64
N MET A 5 0.91 -8.31 0.05
CA MET A 5 1.02 -7.46 1.23
C MET A 5 1.77 -6.19 0.89
N PHE A 6 1.27 -5.07 1.39
CA PHE A 6 1.95 -3.79 1.32
C PHE A 6 2.30 -3.32 2.72
N HIS A 7 3.52 -2.83 2.87
CA HIS A 7 3.95 -2.14 4.07
C HIS A 7 3.59 -0.66 3.89
N VAL A 8 2.74 -0.15 4.77
CA VAL A 8 2.25 1.23 4.70
C VAL A 8 2.76 2.02 5.88
N GLU A 9 3.33 3.18 5.59
CA GLU A 9 3.81 4.09 6.62
C GLU A 9 3.09 5.42 6.50
N ARG A 10 2.76 6.01 7.65
CA ARG A 10 2.23 7.35 7.70
C ARG A 10 3.36 8.34 7.89
N ASP A 11 3.42 9.34 7.04
CA ASP A 11 4.42 10.40 7.15
C ASP A 11 4.01 11.35 8.28
N PRO A 12 4.93 11.75 9.17
CA PRO A 12 4.62 12.72 10.23
C PRO A 12 4.09 14.04 9.71
N ASP A 13 4.49 14.42 8.50
CA ASP A 13 4.03 15.67 7.86
C ASP A 13 2.75 15.49 7.07
N GLY A 14 2.13 14.34 7.17
CA GLY A 14 0.92 13.99 6.44
C GLY A 14 1.19 13.11 5.24
N GLY A 15 0.17 12.36 4.82
CA GLY A 15 0.31 11.45 3.70
C GLY A 15 0.76 10.07 4.11
N TYR A 16 0.70 9.15 3.14
CA TYR A 16 0.99 7.74 3.33
C TYR A 16 1.81 7.23 2.17
N THR A 17 2.70 6.29 2.45
CA THR A 17 3.44 5.56 1.43
C THR A 17 3.14 4.08 1.56
N ALA A 18 3.13 3.37 0.44
CA ALA A 18 2.88 1.93 0.41
C ALA A 18 3.90 1.25 -0.48
N ARG A 19 4.49 0.20 0.03
CA ARG A 19 5.49 -0.60 -0.69
C ARG A 19 5.10 -2.06 -0.63
N ALA A 20 5.06 -2.71 -1.79
CA ALA A 20 4.75 -4.13 -1.85
C ALA A 20 5.89 -4.97 -1.27
N VAL A 21 5.53 -6.04 -0.58
CA VAL A 21 6.48 -7.04 -0.11
C VAL A 21 6.61 -8.09 -1.19
N GLY A 22 7.82 -8.25 -1.73
CA GLY A 22 8.07 -9.26 -2.75
C GLY A 22 7.76 -8.85 -4.18
N ALA A 23 7.39 -7.59 -4.39
CA ALA A 23 7.17 -7.06 -5.73
C ALA A 23 7.64 -5.62 -5.79
N SER A 24 7.97 -5.16 -6.98
CA SER A 24 8.50 -3.82 -7.17
C SER A 24 7.36 -2.83 -7.44
N ILE A 25 6.55 -2.59 -6.42
CA ILE A 25 5.40 -1.68 -6.48
C ILE A 25 5.50 -0.69 -5.33
N PHE A 26 5.42 0.59 -5.67
CA PHE A 26 5.43 1.67 -4.68
C PHE A 26 4.38 2.70 -5.08
N THR A 27 3.65 3.23 -4.10
CA THR A 27 2.72 4.32 -4.33
C THR A 27 2.58 5.17 -3.07
N GLU A 28 1.99 6.34 -3.22
CA GLU A 28 1.77 7.25 -2.11
C GLU A 28 0.49 8.05 -2.34
N ALA A 29 -0.06 8.61 -1.26
CA ALA A 29 -1.26 9.41 -1.31
C ALA A 29 -1.36 10.29 -0.08
N GLU A 30 -2.18 11.33 -0.15
CA GLU A 30 -2.41 12.24 0.97
C GLU A 30 -3.29 11.62 2.05
N THR A 31 -4.23 10.77 1.67
CA THR A 31 -5.16 10.12 2.59
C THR A 31 -5.09 8.62 2.45
N LEU A 32 -5.53 7.92 3.50
CA LEU A 32 -5.58 6.46 3.47
C LEU A 32 -6.55 5.96 2.40
N GLN A 33 -7.67 6.66 2.22
CA GLN A 33 -8.65 6.27 1.21
C GLN A 33 -8.09 6.38 -0.20
N GLU A 34 -7.38 7.47 -0.48
CA GLU A 34 -6.70 7.62 -1.77
C GLU A 34 -5.61 6.57 -1.96
N LEU A 35 -4.89 6.26 -0.87
CA LEU A 35 -3.85 5.25 -0.94
C LEU A 35 -4.41 3.90 -1.34
N LYS A 36 -5.57 3.52 -0.78
CA LYS A 36 -6.22 2.24 -1.12
C LYS A 36 -6.54 2.18 -2.61
N ALA A 37 -7.07 3.26 -3.15
CA ALA A 37 -7.38 3.32 -4.58
C ALA A 37 -6.11 3.25 -5.43
N ASN A 38 -5.06 3.96 -5.02
CA ASN A 38 -3.79 3.97 -5.74
C ASN A 38 -3.09 2.61 -5.69
N VAL A 39 -3.15 1.94 -4.55
CA VAL A 39 -2.58 0.59 -4.41
C VAL A 39 -3.31 -0.38 -5.33
N ARG A 40 -4.63 -0.31 -5.38
CA ARG A 40 -5.42 -1.18 -6.24
C ARG A 40 -5.07 -0.97 -7.71
N GLU A 41 -4.97 0.28 -8.14
CA GLU A 41 -4.56 0.61 -9.50
C GLU A 41 -3.16 0.08 -9.81
N ALA A 42 -2.23 0.29 -8.89
CA ALA A 42 -0.85 -0.15 -9.08
C ALA A 42 -0.75 -1.67 -9.22
N VAL A 43 -1.53 -2.41 -8.44
CA VAL A 43 -1.55 -3.86 -8.52
C VAL A 43 -2.12 -4.32 -9.87
N LEU A 44 -3.23 -3.70 -10.30
CA LEU A 44 -3.82 -4.03 -11.60
C LEU A 44 -2.88 -3.72 -12.75
N CYS A 45 -2.10 -2.66 -12.63
CA CYS A 45 -1.13 -2.27 -13.63
C CYS A 45 0.07 -3.22 -13.67
N HIS A 46 0.54 -3.63 -12.51
CA HIS A 46 1.71 -4.51 -12.37
C HIS A 46 1.41 -5.92 -12.85
N PHE A 47 0.25 -6.46 -12.48
CA PHE A 47 -0.20 -7.78 -12.91
C PHE A 47 -1.24 -7.62 -14.00
N ASN A 48 -0.79 -7.44 -15.24
CA ASN A 48 -1.68 -7.15 -16.34
C ASN A 48 -2.47 -8.36 -16.84
N GLN A 49 -2.13 -9.56 -16.39
CA GLN A 49 -2.85 -10.78 -16.73
C GLN A 49 -3.69 -11.22 -15.54
N GLU A 50 -4.97 -11.42 -15.78
CA GLU A 50 -5.93 -11.72 -14.73
C GLU A 50 -5.53 -12.92 -13.86
N HIS A 51 -5.04 -13.99 -14.47
CA HIS A 51 -4.67 -15.18 -13.70
C HIS A 51 -3.46 -14.98 -12.79
N GLU A 52 -2.67 -13.92 -13.00
CA GLU A 52 -1.51 -13.61 -12.17
C GLU A 52 -1.86 -12.68 -11.00
N ARG A 53 -3.03 -12.06 -11.03
CA ARG A 53 -3.42 -11.08 -10.04
C ARG A 53 -3.73 -11.71 -8.69
N PRO A 54 -3.30 -11.10 -7.60
CA PRO A 54 -3.74 -11.53 -6.27
C PRO A 54 -5.23 -11.25 -6.11
N LYS A 55 -5.90 -12.05 -5.32
CA LYS A 55 -7.32 -11.88 -5.04
C LYS A 55 -7.56 -10.89 -3.92
N MET A 56 -6.56 -10.68 -3.06
CA MET A 56 -6.65 -9.80 -1.92
C MET A 56 -5.40 -8.97 -1.78
N ILE A 57 -5.58 -7.75 -1.30
CA ILE A 57 -4.48 -6.86 -0.95
C ILE A 57 -4.54 -6.62 0.54
N CYS A 58 -3.44 -6.89 1.22
CA CYS A 58 -3.32 -6.63 2.65
C CYS A 58 -2.46 -5.40 2.87
N LEU A 59 -2.97 -4.43 3.61
CA LEU A 59 -2.20 -3.25 4.00
C LEU A 59 -1.78 -3.41 5.44
N HIS A 60 -0.48 -3.53 5.67
CA HIS A 60 0.09 -3.53 7.01
C HIS A 60 0.50 -2.10 7.33
N ILE A 61 -0.32 -1.43 8.15
CA ILE A 61 -0.17 0.00 8.43
C ILE A 61 0.58 0.19 9.72
N VAL A 62 1.67 0.97 9.66
CA VAL A 62 2.48 1.30 10.81
C VAL A 62 2.36 2.79 11.08
N GLU A 63 2.02 3.15 12.31
CA GLU A 63 1.89 4.53 12.73
C GLU A 63 2.66 4.73 14.03
N ASP A 64 3.35 5.85 14.11
CA ASP A 64 4.04 6.26 15.32
C ASP A 64 3.33 7.47 15.91
N GLU A 65 3.12 7.44 17.21
CA GLU A 65 2.58 8.58 17.93
C GLU A 65 3.62 9.04 18.96
N VAL A 66 3.85 10.33 18.99
CA VAL A 66 4.84 10.92 19.92
C VAL A 66 4.09 11.70 20.99
N ILE A 67 4.38 11.35 22.25
CA ILE A 67 3.80 12.01 23.39
C ILE A 67 4.93 12.72 24.14
N ALA A 68 4.77 14.01 24.34
CA ALA A 68 5.75 14.80 25.08
C ALA A 68 5.62 14.51 26.57
N LEU A 69 6.76 14.35 27.25
CA LEU A 69 6.82 14.27 28.71
C LEU A 69 7.00 15.67 29.27
#